data_26e36a68acfea7e4945c43e6a90fb4dd
#
_entry.id   26e36a68acfea7e4945c43e6a90fb4dd
#
_cell.length_a   1.000
_cell.length_b   1.000
_cell.length_c   1.000
_cell.angle_alpha   90.00
_cell.angle_beta   90.00
_cell.angle_gamma   90.00
#
_symmetry.space_group_name_H-M   'P 1'
#
loop_
_entity.id
_entity.type
_entity.pdbx_description
1 polymer ?
#
loop_
_entity_poly.entity_id
_entity_poly.type
_entity_poly.pdbx_seq_one_letter_code
_entity_poly.pdbx_strand_id
1 'polypeptide(L)'
;MRHYEIIHTEDTRGFHVVFSVTPEECHLRDCFDLTETELIDLCEKIDRGIYAWFNARVEVYQQGILLGSDFLGGCLYDAPMTFVKESEYYDDMVKNAIQEATYNLEKLYESRNEVTA
;
A
#
# COMPACT_ATOMS: atom_id res chain seq x y z
N MET A 1 1.87 16.78 -6.48
CA MET A 1 1.69 16.09 -5.18
C MET A 1 0.71 14.93 -5.37
N ARG A 2 1.11 13.72 -5.04
CA ARG A 2 0.21 12.57 -5.14
C ARG A 2 -0.82 12.60 -4.03
N HIS A 3 -2.05 12.32 -4.39
CA HIS A 3 -3.15 12.24 -3.45
C HIS A 3 -3.52 10.77 -3.23
N TYR A 4 -3.48 10.33 -1.97
CA TYR A 4 -3.84 8.97 -1.58
C TYR A 4 -5.24 8.93 -0.99
N GLU A 5 -6.02 7.96 -1.44
CA GLU A 5 -7.35 7.70 -0.90
C GLU A 5 -7.29 6.52 0.07
N ILE A 6 -7.81 6.71 1.28
CA ILE A 6 -7.87 5.63 2.27
C ILE A 6 -8.99 4.66 1.87
N ILE A 7 -8.63 3.39 1.73
CA ILE A 7 -9.55 2.32 1.32
C ILE A 7 -9.95 1.45 2.50
N HIS A 8 -9.01 1.17 3.41
CA HIS A 8 -9.24 0.24 4.50
C HIS A 8 -8.35 0.58 5.69
N THR A 9 -8.88 0.41 6.89
CA THR A 9 -8.10 0.54 8.12
C THR A 9 -8.38 -0.65 9.01
N GLU A 10 -7.42 -1.06 9.81
CA GLU A 10 -7.58 -2.11 10.81
C GLU A 10 -6.60 -1.92 11.96
N ASP A 11 -6.96 -2.45 13.11
CA ASP A 11 -6.08 -2.47 14.27
C ASP A 11 -5.58 -3.90 14.47
N THR A 12 -4.29 -4.08 14.53
CA THR A 12 -3.68 -5.39 14.70
C THR A 12 -2.34 -5.27 15.43
N ARG A 13 -2.05 -6.21 16.33
CA ARG A 13 -0.77 -6.28 17.06
C ARG A 13 -0.38 -4.99 17.78
N GLY A 14 -1.37 -4.20 18.21
CA GLY A 14 -1.13 -2.93 18.88
C GLY A 14 -0.86 -1.75 17.96
N PHE A 15 -1.03 -1.93 16.66
CA PHE A 15 -0.83 -0.89 15.66
C PHE A 15 -2.12 -0.56 14.92
N HIS A 16 -2.21 0.68 14.45
CA HIS A 16 -3.26 1.11 13.52
C HIS A 16 -2.70 1.05 12.10
N VAL A 17 -3.33 0.25 11.26
CA VAL A 17 -2.90 0.01 9.88
C VAL A 17 -3.83 0.73 8.92
N VAL A 18 -3.25 1.51 8.01
CA VAL A 18 -3.99 2.28 6.99
C VAL A 18 -3.56 1.84 5.61
N PHE A 19 -4.50 1.32 4.84
CA PHE A 19 -4.30 0.98 3.43
C PHE A 19 -4.88 2.08 2.56
N SER A 20 -4.06 2.66 1.71
CA SER A 20 -4.46 3.72 0.80
C SER A 20 -3.89 3.50 -0.60
N VAL A 21 -4.51 4.13 -1.59
CA VAL A 21 -4.13 4.00 -2.99
C VAL A 21 -4.03 5.37 -3.66
N THR A 22 -3.21 5.44 -4.69
CA THR A 22 -3.15 6.57 -5.61
C THR A 22 -3.09 6.03 -7.04
N PRO A 23 -3.62 6.75 -8.03
CA PRO A 23 -3.55 6.29 -9.42
C PRO A 23 -2.11 6.00 -9.86
N GLU A 24 -1.93 4.89 -10.57
CA GLU A 24 -0.63 4.53 -11.16
C GLU A 24 -0.38 5.39 -12.39
N GLU A 25 0.77 6.02 -12.45
CA GLU A 25 1.17 6.88 -13.57
C GLU A 25 1.98 6.14 -14.64
N CYS A 26 2.50 4.96 -14.30
CA CYS A 26 3.24 4.13 -15.24
C CYS A 26 2.31 3.61 -16.33
N HIS A 27 2.76 3.60 -17.58
CA HIS A 27 2.01 3.00 -18.67
C HIS A 27 1.88 1.49 -18.51
N LEU A 28 0.69 0.96 -18.76
CA LEU A 28 0.43 -0.49 -18.72
C LEU A 28 1.41 -1.26 -19.61
N ARG A 29 1.79 -0.69 -20.74
CA ARG A 29 2.74 -1.27 -21.69
C ARG A 29 4.11 -1.53 -21.06
N ASP A 30 4.54 -0.69 -20.11
CA ASP A 30 5.84 -0.82 -19.46
C ASP A 30 5.80 -1.83 -18.32
N CYS A 31 4.60 -2.18 -17.84
CA CYS A 31 4.42 -3.09 -16.71
C CYS A 31 3.97 -4.48 -17.13
N PHE A 32 3.36 -4.62 -18.30
CA PHE A 32 2.83 -5.89 -18.81
C PHE A 32 3.24 -6.08 -20.27
N ASP A 33 3.46 -7.34 -20.64
CA ASP A 33 3.71 -7.73 -22.04
C ASP A 33 2.36 -7.95 -22.72
N LEU A 34 1.82 -6.87 -23.30
CA LEU A 34 0.50 -6.84 -23.92
C LEU A 34 0.59 -6.63 -25.42
N THR A 35 -0.27 -7.32 -26.18
CA THR A 35 -0.49 -6.94 -27.59
C THR A 35 -1.21 -5.61 -27.63
N GLU A 36 -1.19 -4.94 -28.79
CA GLU A 36 -1.86 -3.67 -28.95
C GLU A 36 -3.36 -3.76 -28.70
N THR A 37 -3.99 -4.84 -29.16
CA THR A 37 -5.42 -5.10 -28.93
C THR A 37 -5.74 -5.28 -27.45
N GLU A 38 -4.92 -6.04 -26.73
CA GLU A 38 -5.07 -6.25 -25.29
C GLU A 38 -4.89 -4.95 -24.52
N LEU A 39 -3.92 -4.12 -24.92
CA LEU A 39 -3.67 -2.82 -24.29
C LEU A 39 -4.87 -1.89 -24.43
N ILE A 40 -5.44 -1.79 -25.65
CA ILE A 40 -6.61 -0.94 -25.91
C ILE A 40 -7.80 -1.40 -25.08
N ASP A 41 -8.06 -2.72 -25.04
CA ASP A 41 -9.16 -3.30 -24.28
C ASP A 41 -9.01 -3.00 -22.78
N LEU A 42 -7.81 -3.17 -22.24
CA LEU A 42 -7.53 -2.93 -20.84
C LEU A 42 -7.66 -1.44 -20.46
N CYS A 43 -7.14 -0.54 -21.29
CA CYS A 43 -7.28 0.89 -21.09
C CYS A 43 -8.75 1.30 -21.08
N GLU A 44 -9.56 0.75 -21.98
CA GLU A 44 -10.99 1.03 -22.04
C GLU A 44 -11.69 0.56 -20.75
N LYS A 45 -11.34 -0.61 -20.25
CA LYS A 45 -11.91 -1.14 -18.99
C LYS A 45 -11.54 -0.28 -17.79
N ILE A 46 -10.32 0.24 -17.75
CA ILE A 46 -9.89 1.16 -16.69
C ILE A 46 -10.68 2.47 -16.79
N ASP A 47 -10.82 3.03 -17.98
CA ASP A 47 -11.56 4.27 -18.21
C ASP A 47 -13.03 4.15 -17.82
N ARG A 48 -13.61 2.97 -17.99
CA ARG A 48 -14.99 2.68 -17.58
C ARG A 48 -15.14 2.31 -16.11
N GLY A 49 -14.05 2.22 -15.35
CA GLY A 49 -14.09 1.85 -13.95
C GLY A 49 -14.31 0.36 -13.68
N ILE A 50 -14.15 -0.50 -14.70
CA ILE A 50 -14.22 -1.97 -14.54
C ILE A 50 -12.99 -2.47 -13.81
N TYR A 51 -11.83 -1.86 -14.08
CA TYR A 51 -10.59 -2.10 -13.36
C TYR A 51 -10.01 -0.81 -12.80
N ALA A 52 -9.34 -0.93 -11.65
CA ALA A 52 -8.55 0.12 -11.06
C ALA A 52 -7.06 -0.17 -11.29
N TRP A 53 -6.30 0.84 -11.72
CA TRP A 53 -4.86 0.78 -11.95
C TRP A 53 -4.20 1.74 -10.96
N PHE A 54 -3.52 1.19 -9.94
CA PHE A 54 -3.13 2.01 -8.79
C PHE A 54 -1.82 1.57 -8.14
N ASN A 55 -1.27 2.48 -7.33
CA ASN A 55 -0.20 2.20 -6.39
C ASN A 55 -0.81 1.98 -5.00
N ALA A 56 -0.39 0.91 -4.33
CA ALA A 56 -0.83 0.57 -2.99
C ALA A 56 0.17 1.08 -1.95
N ARG A 57 -0.35 1.56 -0.82
CA ARG A 57 0.45 1.99 0.31
C ARG A 57 -0.16 1.46 1.60
N VAL A 58 0.67 0.83 2.43
CA VAL A 58 0.31 0.45 3.80
C VAL A 58 1.13 1.33 4.74
N GLU A 59 0.46 1.96 5.70
CA GLU A 59 1.11 2.75 6.74
C GLU A 59 0.70 2.21 8.10
N VAL A 60 1.65 2.16 9.02
CA VAL A 60 1.46 1.60 10.36
C VAL A 60 1.75 2.68 11.40
N TYR A 61 0.78 2.94 12.25
CA TYR A 61 0.80 3.99 13.26
C TYR A 61 0.66 3.41 14.67
N GLN A 62 1.24 4.10 15.62
CA GLN A 62 0.95 3.90 17.04
C GLN A 62 0.83 5.26 17.70
N GLN A 63 -0.29 5.49 18.39
CA GLN A 63 -0.59 6.78 19.03
C GLN A 63 -0.43 7.98 18.08
N GLY A 64 -0.88 7.82 16.84
CA GLY A 64 -0.83 8.86 15.82
C GLY A 64 0.54 9.07 15.17
N ILE A 65 1.54 8.29 15.53
CA ILE A 65 2.89 8.40 14.98
C ILE A 65 3.09 7.34 13.89
N LEU A 66 3.50 7.78 12.70
CA LEU A 66 3.83 6.89 11.58
C LEU A 66 5.15 6.19 11.88
N LEU A 67 5.12 4.87 12.00
CA LEU A 67 6.29 4.07 12.37
C LEU A 67 6.80 3.14 11.27
N GLY A 68 5.94 2.77 10.35
CA GLY A 68 6.34 1.87 9.26
C GLY A 68 5.44 2.02 8.06
N SER A 69 5.95 1.65 6.89
CA SER A 69 5.19 1.71 5.65
C SER A 69 5.72 0.70 4.64
N ASP A 70 4.88 0.37 3.67
CA ASP A 70 5.27 -0.44 2.52
C ASP A 70 4.47 0.02 1.30
N PHE A 71 5.06 -0.13 0.13
CA PHE A 71 4.51 0.36 -1.14
C PHE A 71 4.57 -0.74 -2.19
N LEU A 72 3.56 -0.77 -3.05
CA LEU A 72 3.55 -1.67 -4.20
C LEU A 72 2.93 -0.95 -5.39
N GLY A 73 3.70 -0.76 -6.46
CA GLY A 73 3.23 -0.15 -7.70
C GLY A 73 2.63 -1.18 -8.64
N GLY A 74 1.91 -0.70 -9.65
CA GLY A 74 1.41 -1.53 -10.73
C GLY A 74 0.33 -2.53 -10.32
N CYS A 75 -0.58 -2.13 -9.45
CA CYS A 75 -1.69 -2.98 -8.99
C CYS A 75 -2.89 -2.84 -9.94
N LEU A 76 -3.37 -3.95 -10.47
CA LEU A 76 -4.52 -4.01 -11.36
C LEU A 76 -5.57 -4.96 -10.79
N TYR A 77 -6.68 -4.41 -10.31
CA TYR A 77 -7.78 -5.15 -9.70
C TYR A 77 -9.10 -4.49 -10.11
N ASP A 78 -10.21 -5.22 -9.97
CA ASP A 78 -11.53 -4.65 -10.24
C ASP A 78 -11.85 -3.50 -9.27
N ALA A 79 -11.37 -3.58 -8.04
CA ALA A 79 -11.47 -2.51 -7.06
C ALA A 79 -10.30 -2.58 -6.08
N PRO A 80 -9.87 -1.46 -5.46
CA PRO A 80 -8.81 -1.50 -4.46
C PRO A 80 -9.12 -2.41 -3.27
N MET A 81 -10.38 -2.54 -2.88
CA MET A 81 -10.77 -3.42 -1.77
C MET A 81 -10.57 -4.90 -2.10
N THR A 82 -10.63 -5.27 -3.37
CA THR A 82 -10.32 -6.63 -3.82
C THR A 82 -8.86 -7.00 -3.53
N PHE A 83 -7.95 -6.02 -3.65
CA PHE A 83 -6.55 -6.20 -3.27
C PHE A 83 -6.43 -6.62 -1.80
N VAL A 84 -7.17 -5.96 -0.91
CA VAL A 84 -7.16 -6.27 0.52
C VAL A 84 -7.70 -7.67 0.79
N LYS A 85 -8.81 -8.05 0.15
CA LYS A 85 -9.55 -9.28 0.44
C LYS A 85 -8.97 -10.53 -0.21
N GLU A 86 -8.41 -10.41 -1.41
CA GLU A 86 -8.05 -11.56 -2.24
C GLU A 86 -6.56 -11.67 -2.57
N SER A 87 -5.80 -10.59 -2.41
CA SER A 87 -4.39 -10.57 -2.75
C SER A 87 -3.53 -11.09 -1.58
N GLU A 88 -2.53 -11.88 -1.91
CA GLU A 88 -1.50 -12.29 -0.95
C GLU A 88 -0.58 -11.12 -0.59
N TYR A 89 -0.48 -10.13 -1.46
CA TYR A 89 0.43 -9.00 -1.30
C TYR A 89 0.04 -8.09 -0.13
N TYR A 90 -1.26 -7.93 0.13
CA TYR A 90 -1.70 -7.06 1.23
C TYR A 90 -1.17 -7.53 2.57
N ASP A 91 -1.30 -8.83 2.87
CA ASP A 91 -0.81 -9.40 4.13
C ASP A 91 0.70 -9.24 4.25
N ASP A 92 1.43 -9.44 3.17
CA ASP A 92 2.89 -9.26 3.15
C ASP A 92 3.28 -7.80 3.37
N MET A 93 2.55 -6.87 2.78
CA MET A 93 2.78 -5.44 2.98
C MET A 93 2.55 -5.04 4.45
N VAL A 94 1.49 -5.55 5.06
CA VAL A 94 1.19 -5.30 6.48
C VAL A 94 2.31 -5.86 7.36
N LYS A 95 2.76 -7.07 7.10
CA LYS A 95 3.87 -7.70 7.85
C LYS A 95 5.14 -6.87 7.72
N ASN A 96 5.49 -6.45 6.52
CA ASN A 96 6.69 -5.65 6.26
C ASN A 96 6.62 -4.30 6.99
N ALA A 97 5.48 -3.63 6.92
CA ALA A 97 5.28 -2.34 7.58
C ALA A 97 5.31 -2.48 9.11
N ILE A 98 4.73 -3.53 9.66
CA ILE A 98 4.76 -3.79 11.11
C ILE A 98 6.18 -4.12 11.56
N GLN A 99 6.93 -4.87 10.76
CA GLN A 99 8.32 -5.19 11.07
C GLN A 99 9.18 -3.91 11.15
N GLU A 100 9.01 -3.01 10.19
CA GLU A 100 9.67 -1.70 10.21
C GLU A 100 9.23 -0.86 11.41
N ALA A 101 7.93 -0.86 11.70
CA ALA A 101 7.38 -0.13 12.86
C ALA A 101 7.94 -0.63 14.17
N THR A 102 8.05 -1.94 14.33
CA THR A 102 8.62 -2.58 15.52
C THR A 102 10.09 -2.20 15.69
N TYR A 103 10.85 -2.24 14.61
CA TYR A 103 12.25 -1.84 14.61
C TYR A 103 12.40 -0.36 15.02
N ASN A 104 11.60 0.51 14.43
CA ASN A 104 11.64 1.95 14.71
C ASN A 104 11.23 2.26 16.15
N LEU A 105 10.24 1.53 16.68
CA LEU A 105 9.80 1.67 18.05
C LEU A 105 10.90 1.28 19.05
N GLU A 106 11.61 0.19 18.78
CA GLU A 106 12.74 -0.26 19.58
C GLU A 106 13.85 0.77 19.57
N LYS A 107 14.14 1.38 18.43
CA LYS A 107 15.14 2.44 18.30
C LYS A 107 14.78 3.69 19.10
N LEU A 108 13.52 4.09 19.08
CA LEU A 108 13.03 5.21 19.88
C LEU A 108 13.17 4.92 21.37
N TYR A 109 12.90 3.70 21.79
CA TYR A 109 13.01 3.27 23.18
C TYR A 109 14.46 3.28 23.65
N GLU A 110 15.39 2.77 22.85
CA GLU A 110 16.83 2.81 23.14
C GLU A 110 17.34 4.23 23.29
N SER A 111 16.97 5.10 22.36
CA SER A 111 17.34 6.51 22.36
C SER A 111 16.87 7.21 23.63
N ARG A 112 15.65 6.94 24.08
CA ARG A 112 15.08 7.46 25.31
C ARG A 112 15.84 6.99 26.53
N ASN A 113 16.22 5.72 26.58
CA ASN A 113 16.99 5.15 27.68
C ASN A 113 18.39 5.75 27.75
N GLU A 114 19.04 6.00 26.65
CA GLU A 114 20.34 6.65 26.58
C GLU A 114 20.31 8.07 27.14
N VAL A 115 19.26 8.82 26.85
CA VAL A 115 19.09 10.19 27.33
C VAL A 115 18.84 10.24 28.83
N THR A 116 18.21 9.22 29.39
CA THR A 116 17.87 9.17 30.82
C THR A 116 18.96 8.54 31.69
N ALA A 117 19.98 7.98 31.08
CA ALA A 117 21.05 7.31 31.80
C ALA A 117 22.02 8.26 32.48
#